data_467e7af0de2309da3ad4a960649a5a96
#
_entry.id   467e7af0de2309da3ad4a960649a5a96
#
_cell.length_a   1.000
_cell.length_b   1.000
_cell.length_c   1.000
_cell.angle_alpha   90.00
_cell.angle_beta   90.00
_cell.angle_gamma   90.00
#
_symmetry.space_group_name_H-M   'P 1'
#
loop_
_entity.id
_entity.type
_entity.pdbx_description
1 polymer ?
#
loop_
_entity_poly.entity_id
_entity_poly.type
_entity_poly.pdbx_seq_one_letter_code
_entity_poly.pdbx_strand_id
1 'polypeptide(L)'
;MSKQEIIYGIHAVASLLDHHAESVQHLFVQVDRRDKNDKRLRTILDTASRTGIPIAECSRAELDEKCPQVHQGILALSTAVKLEQTEKQLDPFLDNLEGQPFLLILDGVTDPHNLGACLRSAEAAGVSAVIVPKDKSVQLSPTVRKVASGAAEIVPFFSVTNLARTLQALQQRGIWLFGAAGEAEQSLYEADLTGPVGIVLGSEGKGLRRLTRENCDSLVAIPMAGEVSSLNVSVSTGICLFEAVRQRQ
;
A
#
# COMPACT_ATOMS: atom_id res chain seq x y z
N MET A 1 15.68 -19.98 -11.20
CA MET A 1 14.76 -20.44 -10.13
C MET A 1 13.96 -19.24 -9.67
N SER A 2 12.63 -19.28 -9.68
CA SER A 2 11.79 -18.20 -9.16
C SER A 2 12.06 -18.06 -7.65
N LYS A 3 12.26 -16.83 -7.21
CA LYS A 3 12.49 -16.52 -5.79
C LYS A 3 11.22 -16.91 -5.02
N GLN A 4 11.36 -17.70 -3.95
CA GLN A 4 10.26 -18.02 -3.05
C GLN A 4 10.16 -16.98 -1.95
N GLU A 5 8.96 -16.72 -1.47
CA GLU A 5 8.67 -15.85 -0.35
C GLU A 5 7.60 -16.46 0.58
N ILE A 6 7.65 -16.08 1.85
CA ILE A 6 6.63 -16.46 2.84
C ILE A 6 5.73 -15.27 3.08
N ILE A 7 4.44 -15.45 2.76
CA ILE A 7 3.38 -14.49 3.09
C ILE A 7 2.64 -14.99 4.32
N TYR A 8 2.35 -14.11 5.26
CA TYR A 8 1.84 -14.50 6.57
C TYR A 8 0.73 -13.58 7.09
N GLY A 9 -0.18 -14.17 7.85
CA GLY A 9 -1.35 -13.52 8.40
C GLY A 9 -2.60 -13.70 7.54
N ILE A 10 -3.76 -13.80 8.18
CA ILE A 10 -5.02 -14.22 7.56
C ILE A 10 -5.42 -13.34 6.37
N HIS A 11 -5.31 -12.01 6.51
CA HIS A 11 -5.73 -11.08 5.46
C HIS A 11 -4.79 -11.12 4.24
N ALA A 12 -3.47 -11.14 4.47
CA ALA A 12 -2.50 -11.17 3.37
C ALA A 12 -2.58 -12.49 2.60
N VAL A 13 -2.75 -13.63 3.32
CA VAL A 13 -2.90 -14.95 2.68
C VAL A 13 -4.22 -15.04 1.92
N ALA A 14 -5.33 -14.52 2.47
CA ALA A 14 -6.62 -14.47 1.77
C ALA A 14 -6.50 -13.69 0.46
N SER A 15 -5.98 -12.46 0.52
CA SER A 15 -5.83 -11.61 -0.66
C SER A 15 -4.89 -12.21 -1.71
N LEU A 16 -3.79 -12.85 -1.27
CA LEU A 16 -2.90 -13.58 -2.18
C LEU A 16 -3.65 -14.69 -2.93
N LEU A 17 -4.50 -15.46 -2.24
CA LEU A 17 -5.30 -16.49 -2.87
C LEU A 17 -6.38 -15.95 -3.80
N ASP A 18 -6.98 -14.81 -3.45
CA ASP A 18 -8.03 -14.20 -4.26
C ASP A 18 -7.49 -13.61 -5.58
N HIS A 19 -6.25 -13.09 -5.58
CA HIS A 19 -5.68 -12.38 -6.73
C HIS A 19 -4.54 -13.11 -7.44
N HIS A 20 -3.84 -14.03 -6.74
CA HIS A 20 -2.61 -14.69 -7.22
C HIS A 20 -2.52 -16.14 -6.74
N ALA A 21 -3.62 -16.90 -6.74
CA ALA A 21 -3.67 -18.28 -6.28
C ALA A 21 -2.62 -19.17 -6.97
N GLU A 22 -2.35 -18.92 -8.25
CA GLU A 22 -1.38 -19.65 -9.07
C GLU A 22 0.07 -19.50 -8.56
N SER A 23 0.35 -18.47 -7.78
CA SER A 23 1.66 -18.27 -7.17
C SER A 23 1.88 -19.08 -5.91
N VAL A 24 0.79 -19.55 -5.26
CA VAL A 24 0.85 -20.25 -3.97
C VAL A 24 1.23 -21.71 -4.17
N GLN A 25 2.34 -22.12 -3.57
CA GLN A 25 2.86 -23.48 -3.64
C GLN A 25 2.37 -24.37 -2.50
N HIS A 26 2.28 -23.77 -1.27
CA HIS A 26 1.86 -24.48 -0.06
C HIS A 26 1.22 -23.53 0.93
N LEU A 27 0.23 -24.01 1.68
CA LEU A 27 -0.28 -23.38 2.89
C LEU A 27 0.16 -24.19 4.12
N PHE A 28 0.59 -23.47 5.17
CA PHE A 28 0.86 -24.03 6.48
C PHE A 28 -0.12 -23.44 7.48
N VAL A 29 -0.86 -24.28 8.17
CA VAL A 29 -1.95 -23.87 9.06
C VAL A 29 -1.77 -24.50 10.42
N GLN A 30 -1.92 -23.72 11.48
CA GLN A 30 -1.83 -24.19 12.86
C GLN A 30 -2.99 -25.14 13.17
N VAL A 31 -2.70 -26.34 13.67
CA VAL A 31 -3.67 -27.41 13.98
C VAL A 31 -4.82 -26.87 14.83
N ASP A 32 -4.53 -26.23 15.97
CA ASP A 32 -5.53 -25.72 16.93
C ASP A 32 -6.43 -24.62 16.39
N ARG A 33 -6.12 -24.05 15.21
CA ARG A 33 -6.93 -23.00 14.60
C ARG A 33 -7.99 -23.52 13.64
N ARG A 34 -7.81 -24.71 13.09
CA ARG A 34 -8.78 -25.31 12.18
C ARG A 34 -10.14 -25.52 12.83
N ASP A 35 -10.14 -25.79 14.12
CA ASP A 35 -11.36 -26.03 14.92
C ASP A 35 -12.02 -24.75 15.43
N LYS A 36 -11.34 -23.58 15.37
CA LYS A 36 -11.93 -22.30 15.76
C LYS A 36 -12.87 -21.80 14.65
N ASN A 37 -14.01 -21.25 15.08
CA ASN A 37 -15.07 -20.76 14.20
C ASN A 37 -14.68 -19.47 13.44
N ASP A 38 -13.50 -19.48 12.81
CA ASP A 38 -12.95 -18.37 12.02
C ASP A 38 -13.43 -18.52 10.57
N LYS A 39 -14.46 -17.77 10.19
CA LYS A 39 -15.06 -17.79 8.85
C LYS A 39 -14.03 -17.51 7.75
N ARG A 40 -13.10 -16.59 8.01
CA ARG A 40 -12.09 -16.20 7.00
C ARG A 40 -11.07 -17.30 6.77
N LEU A 41 -10.62 -17.96 7.84
CA LEU A 41 -9.73 -19.13 7.70
C LEU A 41 -10.42 -20.26 6.94
N ARG A 42 -11.68 -20.52 7.18
CA ARG A 42 -12.46 -21.51 6.40
C ARG A 42 -12.49 -21.17 4.92
N THR A 43 -12.80 -19.93 4.56
CA THR A 43 -12.77 -19.47 3.16
C THR A 43 -11.41 -19.70 2.51
N ILE A 44 -10.30 -19.41 3.21
CA ILE A 44 -8.94 -19.67 2.73
C ILE A 44 -8.73 -21.16 2.45
N LEU A 45 -9.10 -22.03 3.39
CA LEU A 45 -8.95 -23.49 3.25
C LEU A 45 -9.82 -24.05 2.13
N ASP A 46 -11.05 -23.58 1.99
CA ASP A 46 -11.96 -23.97 0.91
C ASP A 46 -11.40 -23.53 -0.46
N THR A 47 -10.87 -22.32 -0.56
CA THR A 47 -10.24 -21.82 -1.78
C THR A 47 -9.01 -22.65 -2.14
N ALA A 48 -8.11 -22.91 -1.18
CA ALA A 48 -6.93 -23.73 -1.38
C ALA A 48 -7.28 -25.15 -1.84
N SER A 49 -8.31 -25.75 -1.24
CA SER A 49 -8.79 -27.09 -1.62
C SER A 49 -9.34 -27.11 -3.06
N ARG A 50 -10.11 -26.09 -3.44
CA ARG A 50 -10.67 -25.97 -4.82
C ARG A 50 -9.59 -25.75 -5.87
N THR A 51 -8.52 -25.01 -5.52
CA THR A 51 -7.42 -24.73 -6.44
C THR A 51 -6.31 -25.78 -6.41
N GLY A 52 -6.45 -26.81 -5.58
CA GLY A 52 -5.48 -27.90 -5.48
C GLY A 52 -4.18 -27.50 -4.76
N ILE A 53 -4.19 -26.43 -3.98
CA ILE A 53 -3.02 -25.97 -3.23
C ILE A 53 -2.82 -26.89 -2.01
N PRO A 54 -1.62 -27.50 -1.83
CA PRO A 54 -1.35 -28.37 -0.70
C PRO A 54 -1.44 -27.62 0.63
N ILE A 55 -2.10 -28.21 1.61
CA ILE A 55 -2.25 -27.68 2.97
C ILE A 55 -1.51 -28.60 3.93
N ALA A 56 -0.55 -28.07 4.67
CA ALA A 56 0.16 -28.75 5.74
C ALA A 56 -0.29 -28.22 7.10
N GLU A 57 -0.68 -29.14 7.98
CA GLU A 57 -0.97 -28.83 9.37
C GLU A 57 0.34 -28.78 10.16
N CYS A 58 0.54 -27.73 10.94
CA CYS A 58 1.74 -27.48 11.70
C CYS A 58 1.40 -27.10 13.15
N SER A 59 2.28 -27.42 14.07
CA SER A 59 2.27 -26.83 15.40
C SER A 59 2.65 -25.36 15.33
N ARG A 60 2.35 -24.61 16.40
CA ARG A 60 2.77 -23.21 16.48
C ARG A 60 4.31 -23.06 16.41
N ALA A 61 5.06 -23.97 17.06
CA ALA A 61 6.51 -23.95 17.05
C ALA A 61 7.10 -24.11 15.65
N GLU A 62 6.54 -25.00 14.83
CA GLU A 62 6.96 -25.20 13.44
C GLU A 62 6.65 -23.98 12.56
N LEU A 63 5.55 -23.28 12.82
CA LEU A 63 5.23 -22.04 12.13
C LEU A 63 6.16 -20.90 12.55
N ASP A 64 6.46 -20.78 13.87
CA ASP A 64 7.39 -19.78 14.40
C ASP A 64 8.83 -20.00 13.85
N GLU A 65 9.25 -21.26 13.63
CA GLU A 65 10.52 -21.58 12.98
C GLU A 65 10.56 -21.13 11.51
N LYS A 66 9.45 -21.35 10.76
CA LYS A 66 9.34 -20.92 9.36
C LYS A 66 9.22 -19.40 9.22
N CYS A 67 8.56 -18.75 10.16
CA CYS A 67 8.30 -17.33 10.17
C CYS A 67 8.23 -16.81 11.62
N PRO A 68 9.29 -16.17 12.14
CA PRO A 68 9.34 -15.67 13.52
C PRO A 68 8.44 -14.43 13.75
N GLN A 69 7.72 -14.02 12.73
CA GLN A 69 6.79 -12.88 12.77
C GLN A 69 5.41 -13.32 13.29
N VAL A 70 4.58 -12.34 13.67
CA VAL A 70 3.19 -12.61 14.13
C VAL A 70 2.34 -13.11 12.95
N HIS A 71 2.37 -14.41 12.69
CA HIS A 71 1.75 -15.06 11.52
C HIS A 71 0.27 -15.39 11.68
N GLN A 72 -0.31 -15.19 12.84
CA GLN A 72 -1.73 -15.48 13.12
C GLN A 72 -2.16 -16.93 12.81
N GLY A 73 -1.23 -17.89 12.89
CA GLY A 73 -1.47 -19.32 12.67
C GLY A 73 -1.62 -19.73 11.21
N ILE A 74 -1.22 -18.90 10.27
CA ILE A 74 -1.23 -19.23 8.84
C ILE A 74 -0.06 -18.61 8.08
N LEU A 75 0.55 -19.41 7.19
CA LEU A 75 1.60 -19.01 6.25
C LEU A 75 1.27 -19.53 4.86
N ALA A 76 1.65 -18.78 3.83
CA ALA A 76 1.68 -19.26 2.45
C ALA A 76 3.13 -19.20 1.93
N LEU A 77 3.62 -20.33 1.40
CA LEU A 77 4.81 -20.35 0.57
C LEU A 77 4.38 -20.03 -0.86
N SER A 78 4.91 -18.95 -1.40
CA SER A 78 4.56 -18.46 -2.73
C SER A 78 5.81 -18.27 -3.59
N THR A 79 5.67 -18.42 -4.90
CA THR A 79 6.63 -17.78 -5.81
C THR A 79 6.46 -16.28 -5.71
N ALA A 80 7.57 -15.53 -5.71
CA ALA A 80 7.48 -14.07 -5.59
C ALA A 80 6.61 -13.48 -6.71
N VAL A 81 5.48 -12.91 -6.32
CA VAL A 81 4.60 -12.17 -7.23
C VAL A 81 5.19 -10.78 -7.45
N LYS A 82 5.39 -10.40 -8.70
CA LYS A 82 5.91 -9.07 -9.03
C LYS A 82 4.78 -8.03 -8.94
N LEU A 83 4.41 -7.66 -7.72
CA LEU A 83 3.42 -6.61 -7.45
C LEU A 83 3.96 -5.22 -7.74
N GLU A 84 5.27 -5.03 -7.57
CA GLU A 84 5.95 -3.76 -7.81
C GLU A 84 6.16 -3.55 -9.31
N GLN A 85 5.61 -2.46 -9.80
CA GLN A 85 5.76 -1.99 -11.18
C GLN A 85 6.85 -0.92 -11.26
N THR A 86 7.44 -0.78 -12.43
CA THR A 86 8.50 0.18 -12.70
C THR A 86 7.95 1.47 -13.29
N GLU A 87 8.76 2.54 -13.26
CA GLU A 87 8.47 3.83 -13.90
C GLU A 87 7.99 3.70 -15.37
N LYS A 88 8.52 2.73 -16.13
CA LYS A 88 8.15 2.50 -17.53
C LYS A 88 6.71 2.00 -17.73
N GLN A 89 6.11 1.45 -16.69
CA GLN A 89 4.75 0.91 -16.73
C GLN A 89 3.71 1.95 -16.28
N LEU A 90 4.15 3.09 -15.71
CA LEU A 90 3.25 4.12 -15.17
C LEU A 90 2.47 4.81 -16.29
N ASP A 91 3.14 5.24 -17.37
CA ASP A 91 2.46 5.91 -18.49
C ASP A 91 1.41 5.01 -19.17
N PRO A 92 1.75 3.75 -19.56
CA PRO A 92 0.74 2.83 -20.09
C PRO A 92 -0.40 2.54 -19.11
N PHE A 93 -0.12 2.49 -17.81
CA PHE A 93 -1.16 2.33 -16.80
C PHE A 93 -2.12 3.51 -16.78
N LEU A 94 -1.60 4.75 -16.76
CA LEU A 94 -2.42 5.96 -16.75
C LEU A 94 -3.22 6.16 -18.06
N ASP A 95 -2.67 5.72 -19.20
CA ASP A 95 -3.36 5.79 -20.50
C ASP A 95 -4.58 4.85 -20.57
N ASN A 96 -4.55 3.75 -19.82
CA ASN A 96 -5.63 2.76 -19.77
C ASN A 96 -6.50 2.88 -18.51
N LEU A 97 -6.28 3.89 -17.67
CA LEU A 97 -7.04 4.08 -16.46
C LEU A 97 -8.46 4.57 -16.78
N GLU A 98 -9.46 3.84 -16.31
CA GLU A 98 -10.84 4.29 -16.39
C GLU A 98 -11.13 5.35 -15.33
N GLY A 99 -11.72 6.47 -15.71
CA GLY A 99 -12.05 7.58 -14.82
C GLY A 99 -10.90 8.53 -14.56
N GLN A 100 -11.06 9.35 -13.52
CA GLN A 100 -10.06 10.36 -13.16
C GLN A 100 -8.96 9.77 -12.27
N PRO A 101 -7.68 10.02 -12.59
CA PRO A 101 -6.56 9.58 -11.74
C PRO A 101 -6.70 10.11 -10.30
N PHE A 102 -6.56 9.20 -9.35
CA PHE A 102 -6.44 9.51 -7.93
C PHE A 102 -5.20 8.80 -7.39
N LEU A 103 -4.12 9.55 -7.22
CA LEU A 103 -2.81 8.99 -6.93
C LEU A 103 -2.37 9.31 -5.50
N LEU A 104 -1.68 8.37 -4.88
CA LEU A 104 -0.92 8.59 -3.64
C LEU A 104 0.57 8.52 -3.94
N ILE A 105 1.30 9.57 -3.62
CA ILE A 105 2.76 9.66 -3.79
C ILE A 105 3.41 9.76 -2.41
N LEU A 106 4.31 8.83 -2.07
CA LEU A 106 4.98 8.78 -0.78
C LEU A 106 6.47 9.07 -0.94
N ASP A 107 6.90 10.26 -0.51
CA ASP A 107 8.28 10.74 -0.67
C ASP A 107 9.17 10.35 0.51
N GLY A 108 9.77 9.16 0.44
CA GLY A 108 10.79 8.74 1.40
C GLY A 108 10.25 8.12 2.69
N VAL A 109 9.09 7.47 2.65
CA VAL A 109 8.59 6.62 3.74
C VAL A 109 9.49 5.39 3.86
N THR A 110 10.12 5.19 5.02
CA THR A 110 11.11 4.11 5.24
C THR A 110 10.62 3.01 6.17
N ASP A 111 9.61 3.28 6.99
CA ASP A 111 9.02 2.26 7.88
C ASP A 111 8.01 1.39 7.12
N PRO A 112 8.20 0.04 7.11
CA PRO A 112 7.26 -0.88 6.48
C PRO A 112 5.86 -0.86 7.10
N HIS A 113 5.72 -0.53 8.38
CA HIS A 113 4.40 -0.41 9.01
C HIS A 113 3.64 0.80 8.49
N ASN A 114 4.32 1.92 8.30
CA ASN A 114 3.71 3.11 7.73
C ASN A 114 3.32 2.90 6.26
N LEU A 115 4.20 2.32 5.44
CA LEU A 115 3.84 2.01 4.05
C LEU A 115 2.63 1.06 3.98
N GLY A 116 2.61 0.00 4.79
CA GLY A 116 1.48 -0.93 4.81
C GLY A 116 0.16 -0.26 5.23
N ALA A 117 0.20 0.64 6.21
CA ALA A 117 -0.98 1.40 6.64
C ALA A 117 -1.43 2.41 5.56
N CYS A 118 -0.50 3.08 4.86
CA CYS A 118 -0.80 3.95 3.72
C CYS A 118 -1.48 3.18 2.58
N LEU A 119 -0.96 1.99 2.21
CA LEU A 119 -1.57 1.13 1.20
C LEU A 119 -2.99 0.72 1.56
N ARG A 120 -3.22 0.37 2.83
CA ARG A 120 -4.56 0.03 3.32
C ARG A 120 -5.53 1.21 3.23
N SER A 121 -5.07 2.43 3.54
CA SER A 121 -5.87 3.64 3.39
C SER A 121 -6.11 3.97 1.92
N ALA A 122 -5.12 3.75 1.06
CA ALA A 122 -5.20 3.98 -0.38
C ALA A 122 -6.24 3.07 -1.04
N GLU A 123 -6.23 1.77 -0.71
CA GLU A 123 -7.23 0.81 -1.19
C GLU A 123 -8.63 1.20 -0.75
N ALA A 124 -8.81 1.46 0.55
CA ALA A 124 -10.10 1.84 1.11
C ALA A 124 -10.67 3.16 0.55
N ALA A 125 -9.79 4.08 0.10
CA ALA A 125 -10.15 5.34 -0.53
C ALA A 125 -10.34 5.25 -2.05
N GLY A 126 -10.09 4.10 -2.68
CA GLY A 126 -10.18 3.93 -4.13
C GLY A 126 -9.07 4.62 -4.91
N VAL A 127 -7.86 4.70 -4.33
CA VAL A 127 -6.68 5.25 -5.00
C VAL A 127 -6.31 4.39 -6.21
N SER A 128 -6.11 5.03 -7.36
CA SER A 128 -5.79 4.35 -8.62
C SER A 128 -4.40 3.72 -8.60
N ALA A 129 -3.42 4.38 -7.95
CA ALA A 129 -2.05 3.86 -7.81
C ALA A 129 -1.29 4.53 -6.67
N VAL A 130 -0.32 3.80 -6.10
CA VAL A 130 0.66 4.32 -5.15
C VAL A 130 2.03 4.40 -5.82
N ILE A 131 2.70 5.56 -5.70
CA ILE A 131 4.00 5.83 -6.31
C ILE A 131 5.01 6.13 -5.22
N VAL A 132 6.15 5.44 -5.24
CA VAL A 132 7.24 5.66 -4.29
C VAL A 132 8.58 5.80 -5.03
N PRO A 133 9.56 6.53 -4.49
CA PRO A 133 10.91 6.49 -5.03
C PRO A 133 11.56 5.12 -4.74
N LYS A 134 12.38 4.63 -5.68
CA LYS A 134 13.15 3.40 -5.52
C LYS A 134 14.16 3.50 -4.38
N ASP A 135 14.81 4.65 -4.28
CA ASP A 135 15.84 4.90 -3.28
C ASP A 135 15.29 5.66 -2.08
N LYS A 136 15.81 5.34 -0.89
CA LYS A 136 15.45 5.98 0.39
C LYS A 136 13.97 5.84 0.73
N SER A 137 13.33 4.78 0.27
CA SER A 137 11.94 4.42 0.58
C SER A 137 11.85 2.91 0.76
N VAL A 138 10.98 2.46 1.66
CA VAL A 138 10.69 1.04 1.79
C VAL A 138 9.90 0.56 0.56
N GLN A 139 10.22 -0.63 0.10
CA GLN A 139 9.54 -1.29 -1.02
C GLN A 139 8.59 -2.39 -0.49
N LEU A 140 7.82 -3.01 -1.36
CA LEU A 140 6.93 -4.10 -0.97
C LEU A 140 7.73 -5.26 -0.38
N SER A 141 7.38 -5.61 0.86
CA SER A 141 7.98 -6.71 1.62
C SER A 141 6.88 -7.54 2.27
N PRO A 142 7.16 -8.75 2.76
CA PRO A 142 6.17 -9.53 3.51
C PRO A 142 5.58 -8.78 4.71
N THR A 143 6.36 -7.94 5.39
CA THR A 143 5.88 -7.09 6.49
C THR A 143 4.89 -6.04 5.99
N VAL A 144 5.23 -5.33 4.90
CA VAL A 144 4.32 -4.35 4.27
C VAL A 144 3.02 -5.02 3.86
N ARG A 145 3.08 -6.15 3.15
CA ARG A 145 1.91 -6.91 2.69
C ARG A 145 1.01 -7.33 3.86
N LYS A 146 1.61 -7.80 4.96
CA LYS A 146 0.84 -8.14 6.16
C LYS A 146 0.12 -6.93 6.74
N VAL A 147 0.82 -5.80 6.94
CA VAL A 147 0.24 -4.58 7.53
C VAL A 147 -0.83 -3.99 6.60
N ALA A 148 -0.61 -4.03 5.29
CA ALA A 148 -1.56 -3.61 4.28
C ALA A 148 -2.87 -4.45 4.28
N SER A 149 -2.89 -5.60 4.95
CA SER A 149 -4.10 -6.44 5.12
C SER A 149 -4.78 -6.83 3.80
N GLY A 150 -3.98 -7.09 2.76
CA GLY A 150 -4.44 -7.45 1.42
C GLY A 150 -4.43 -6.31 0.40
N ALA A 151 -4.36 -5.06 0.83
CA ALA A 151 -4.34 -3.92 -0.09
C ALA A 151 -3.13 -3.90 -1.04
N ALA A 152 -2.01 -4.50 -0.63
CA ALA A 152 -0.80 -4.56 -1.46
C ALA A 152 -0.96 -5.43 -2.71
N GLU A 153 -1.89 -6.36 -2.73
CA GLU A 153 -2.23 -7.21 -3.86
C GLU A 153 -3.23 -6.55 -4.83
N ILE A 154 -3.92 -5.51 -4.38
CA ILE A 154 -5.02 -4.85 -5.09
C ILE A 154 -4.57 -3.53 -5.71
N VAL A 155 -3.91 -2.69 -4.91
CA VAL A 155 -3.51 -1.33 -5.34
C VAL A 155 -2.25 -1.39 -6.20
N PRO A 156 -2.28 -0.91 -7.45
CA PRO A 156 -1.08 -0.78 -8.28
C PRO A 156 0.01 0.03 -7.59
N PHE A 157 1.21 -0.55 -7.49
CA PHE A 157 2.34 0.03 -6.77
C PHE A 157 3.51 0.26 -7.71
N PHE A 158 3.94 1.50 -7.85
CA PHE A 158 5.01 1.92 -8.76
C PHE A 158 6.23 2.40 -8.01
N SER A 159 7.38 1.83 -8.35
CA SER A 159 8.70 2.25 -7.88
C SER A 159 9.40 3.04 -8.96
N VAL A 160 9.68 4.34 -8.70
CA VAL A 160 10.24 5.27 -9.68
C VAL A 160 11.66 5.69 -9.32
N THR A 161 12.51 5.83 -10.33
CA THR A 161 13.93 6.19 -10.12
C THR A 161 14.11 7.66 -9.79
N ASN A 162 13.32 8.53 -10.42
CA ASN A 162 13.39 9.99 -10.23
C ASN A 162 12.01 10.56 -9.95
N LEU A 163 11.68 10.71 -8.67
CA LEU A 163 10.36 11.18 -8.26
C LEU A 163 10.06 12.59 -8.82
N ALA A 164 10.99 13.52 -8.80
CA ALA A 164 10.75 14.88 -9.31
C ALA A 164 10.37 14.87 -10.80
N ARG A 165 11.05 14.08 -11.62
CA ARG A 165 10.70 13.91 -13.06
C ARG A 165 9.35 13.23 -13.21
N THR A 166 9.02 12.25 -12.37
CA THR A 166 7.71 11.61 -12.38
C THR A 166 6.60 12.61 -12.06
N LEU A 167 6.78 13.46 -11.05
CA LEU A 167 5.81 14.52 -10.70
C LEU A 167 5.57 15.46 -11.90
N GLN A 168 6.64 15.93 -12.57
CA GLN A 168 6.52 16.76 -13.77
C GLN A 168 5.74 16.07 -14.90
N ALA A 169 5.99 14.77 -15.11
CA ALA A 169 5.25 13.99 -16.10
C ALA A 169 3.75 13.87 -15.74
N LEU A 170 3.41 13.69 -14.47
CA LEU A 170 2.04 13.67 -14.00
C LEU A 170 1.34 15.03 -14.21
N GLN A 171 2.01 16.16 -13.93
CA GLN A 171 1.51 17.52 -14.19
C GLN A 171 1.23 17.74 -15.68
N GLN A 172 2.13 17.30 -16.56
CA GLN A 172 1.93 17.39 -18.02
C GLN A 172 0.72 16.61 -18.50
N ARG A 173 0.24 15.61 -17.74
CA ARG A 173 -1.00 14.87 -17.96
C ARG A 173 -2.23 15.55 -17.35
N GLY A 174 -2.08 16.72 -16.75
CA GLY A 174 -3.17 17.45 -16.09
C GLY A 174 -3.54 16.91 -14.72
N ILE A 175 -2.67 16.12 -14.08
CA ILE A 175 -2.87 15.63 -12.71
C ILE A 175 -2.33 16.70 -11.74
N TRP A 176 -3.20 17.27 -10.93
CA TRP A 176 -2.86 18.30 -9.96
C TRP A 176 -2.23 17.69 -8.71
N LEU A 177 -1.07 18.16 -8.30
CA LEU A 177 -0.28 17.60 -7.22
C LEU A 177 -0.37 18.45 -5.95
N PHE A 178 -0.98 17.89 -4.90
CA PHE A 178 -1.08 18.52 -3.59
C PHE A 178 -0.05 17.92 -2.63
N GLY A 179 0.92 18.73 -2.22
CA GLY A 179 1.93 18.35 -1.23
C GLY A 179 1.46 18.63 0.20
N ALA A 180 1.41 17.60 1.05
CA ALA A 180 1.09 17.80 2.46
C ALA A 180 2.30 18.36 3.21
N ALA A 181 2.15 19.58 3.77
CA ALA A 181 3.19 20.30 4.50
C ALA A 181 2.54 21.09 5.65
N GLY A 182 3.02 20.86 6.88
CA GLY A 182 2.40 21.46 8.07
C GLY A 182 2.49 23.01 8.11
N GLU A 183 3.45 23.58 7.38
CA GLU A 183 3.67 25.03 7.26
C GLU A 183 2.96 25.67 6.04
N ALA A 184 2.14 24.91 5.31
CA ALA A 184 1.37 25.46 4.20
C ALA A 184 0.30 26.44 4.69
N GLU A 185 0.08 27.51 3.93
CA GLU A 185 -0.95 28.52 4.24
C GLU A 185 -2.36 28.01 3.92
N GLN A 186 -2.49 27.21 2.84
CA GLN A 186 -3.76 26.65 2.42
C GLN A 186 -4.15 25.44 3.29
N SER A 187 -5.36 25.45 3.80
CA SER A 187 -5.93 24.28 4.46
C SER A 187 -6.24 23.17 3.46
N LEU A 188 -6.01 21.91 3.83
CA LEU A 188 -6.45 20.74 3.05
C LEU A 188 -7.94 20.83 2.70
N TYR A 189 -8.76 21.35 3.61
CA TYR A 189 -10.22 21.41 3.46
C TYR A 189 -10.70 22.52 2.52
N GLU A 190 -9.78 23.43 2.11
CA GLU A 190 -10.03 24.50 1.12
C GLU A 190 -9.52 24.13 -0.27
N ALA A 191 -8.78 23.02 -0.40
CA ALA A 191 -8.27 22.54 -1.68
C ALA A 191 -9.38 21.85 -2.49
N ASP A 192 -9.38 22.07 -3.82
CA ASP A 192 -10.26 21.34 -4.73
C ASP A 192 -9.62 20.00 -5.12
N LEU A 193 -10.14 18.91 -4.57
CA LEU A 193 -9.65 17.55 -4.78
C LEU A 193 -10.58 16.74 -5.71
N THR A 194 -11.46 17.38 -6.44
CA THR A 194 -12.49 16.70 -7.26
C THR A 194 -11.98 16.20 -8.62
N GLY A 195 -10.94 16.85 -9.18
CA GLY A 195 -10.35 16.50 -10.48
C GLY A 195 -9.31 15.36 -10.44
N PRO A 196 -8.54 15.17 -11.52
CA PRO A 196 -7.35 14.33 -11.54
C PRO A 196 -6.34 14.83 -10.52
N VAL A 197 -6.01 14.04 -9.50
CA VAL A 197 -5.22 14.51 -8.37
C VAL A 197 -4.19 13.48 -7.90
N GLY A 198 -3.04 13.99 -7.46
CA GLY A 198 -2.02 13.26 -6.71
C GLY A 198 -1.78 13.89 -5.34
N ILE A 199 -2.00 13.12 -4.29
CA ILE A 199 -1.67 13.51 -2.91
C ILE A 199 -0.24 13.09 -2.62
N VAL A 200 0.61 14.05 -2.28
CA VAL A 200 2.05 13.84 -2.05
C VAL A 200 2.35 14.01 -0.57
N LEU A 201 2.83 12.95 0.08
CA LEU A 201 3.23 12.98 1.49
C LEU A 201 4.71 12.67 1.64
N GLY A 202 5.36 13.40 2.53
CA GLY A 202 6.77 13.22 2.86
C GLY A 202 7.01 12.22 3.99
N SER A 203 8.30 12.00 4.30
CA SER A 203 8.73 11.16 5.42
C SER A 203 8.44 11.81 6.77
N GLU A 204 8.34 10.96 7.80
CA GLU A 204 8.21 11.43 9.18
C GLU A 204 9.40 12.30 9.60
N GLY A 205 9.12 13.40 10.26
CA GLY A 205 10.08 14.36 10.79
C GLY A 205 10.75 15.29 9.78
N LYS A 206 10.94 14.84 8.51
CA LYS A 206 11.58 15.67 7.45
C LYS A 206 10.58 16.23 6.45
N GLY A 207 9.37 15.69 6.40
CA GLY A 207 8.37 16.10 5.42
C GLY A 207 8.77 15.80 3.97
N LEU A 208 8.29 16.62 3.05
CA LEU A 208 8.61 16.54 1.62
C LEU A 208 10.05 16.97 1.35
N ARG A 209 10.78 16.24 0.52
CA ARG A 209 12.09 16.68 0.02
C ARG A 209 11.94 17.93 -0.84
N ARG A 210 12.98 18.78 -0.85
CA ARG A 210 12.97 20.08 -1.54
C ARG A 210 12.45 19.98 -2.98
N LEU A 211 13.00 19.09 -3.78
CA LEU A 211 12.58 18.94 -5.18
C LEU A 211 11.16 18.39 -5.33
N THR A 212 10.71 17.53 -4.43
CA THR A 212 9.33 17.05 -4.41
C THR A 212 8.37 18.19 -4.11
N ARG A 213 8.69 19.00 -3.12
CA ARG A 213 7.92 20.19 -2.73
C ARG A 213 7.82 21.21 -3.87
N GLU A 214 8.95 21.50 -4.55
CA GLU A 214 9.01 22.44 -5.68
C GLU A 214 8.21 21.96 -6.91
N ASN A 215 7.95 20.66 -7.01
CA ASN A 215 7.15 20.05 -8.09
C ASN A 215 5.71 19.70 -7.66
N CYS A 216 5.23 20.20 -6.53
CA CYS A 216 3.80 20.19 -6.22
C CYS A 216 3.15 21.48 -6.74
N ASP A 217 1.92 21.38 -7.27
CA ASP A 217 1.16 22.55 -7.76
C ASP A 217 0.67 23.40 -6.59
N SER A 218 0.34 22.77 -5.46
CA SER A 218 -0.05 23.43 -4.23
C SER A 218 0.47 22.67 -3.02
N LEU A 219 0.70 23.40 -1.94
CA LEU A 219 0.97 22.84 -0.63
C LEU A 219 -0.25 23.01 0.26
N VAL A 220 -0.61 21.97 1.01
CA VAL A 220 -1.77 21.99 1.90
C VAL A 220 -1.41 21.51 3.30
N ALA A 221 -1.99 22.12 4.30
CA ALA A 221 -1.84 21.74 5.69
C ALA A 221 -3.10 21.04 6.22
N ILE A 222 -2.92 20.00 7.03
CA ILE A 222 -3.97 19.50 7.90
C ILE A 222 -4.01 20.44 9.11
N PRO A 223 -5.14 21.15 9.37
CA PRO A 223 -5.22 22.06 10.51
C PRO A 223 -5.00 21.35 11.84
N MET A 224 -4.08 21.85 12.65
CA MET A 224 -3.73 21.31 13.95
C MET A 224 -4.19 22.27 15.04
N ALA A 225 -5.08 21.80 15.93
CA ALA A 225 -5.60 22.62 17.03
C ALA A 225 -4.75 22.53 18.31
N GLY A 226 -3.86 21.55 18.40
CA GLY A 226 -3.00 21.29 19.56
C GLY A 226 -1.55 21.75 19.36
N GLU A 227 -0.69 21.39 20.30
CA GLU A 227 0.74 21.73 20.30
C GLU A 227 1.61 20.80 19.44
N VAL A 228 1.07 19.66 19.01
CA VAL A 228 1.80 18.69 18.19
C VAL A 228 2.01 19.28 16.79
N SER A 229 3.25 19.27 16.31
CA SER A 229 3.63 19.89 15.03
C SER A 229 3.33 19.05 13.80
N SER A 230 3.10 17.74 13.96
CA SER A 230 2.84 16.82 12.84
C SER A 230 2.11 15.56 13.29
N LEU A 231 1.43 14.91 12.35
CA LEU A 231 0.85 13.57 12.51
C LEU A 231 1.76 12.52 11.87
N ASN A 232 1.59 11.26 12.30
CA ASN A 232 2.18 10.12 11.61
C ASN A 232 1.75 10.11 10.13
N VAL A 233 2.65 9.75 9.22
CA VAL A 233 2.42 9.80 7.77
C VAL A 233 1.21 8.96 7.35
N SER A 234 0.97 7.81 7.96
CA SER A 234 -0.19 6.98 7.61
C SER A 234 -1.52 7.59 8.08
N VAL A 235 -1.51 8.30 9.20
CA VAL A 235 -2.67 9.07 9.69
C VAL A 235 -2.96 10.23 8.73
N SER A 236 -1.91 11.01 8.37
CA SER A 236 -2.04 12.10 7.38
C SER A 236 -2.54 11.59 6.03
N THR A 237 -2.04 10.42 5.58
CA THR A 237 -2.52 9.76 4.38
C THR A 237 -4.02 9.51 4.45
N GLY A 238 -4.50 8.93 5.54
CA GLY A 238 -5.93 8.66 5.72
C GLY A 238 -6.77 9.94 5.65
N ILE A 239 -6.36 10.99 6.36
CA ILE A 239 -7.07 12.29 6.38
C ILE A 239 -7.14 12.89 4.97
N CYS A 240 -5.99 13.00 4.25
CA CYS A 240 -5.93 13.60 2.92
C CYS A 240 -6.75 12.80 1.89
N LEU A 241 -6.64 11.48 1.90
CA LEU A 241 -7.36 10.64 0.95
C LEU A 241 -8.87 10.67 1.19
N PHE A 242 -9.31 10.59 2.44
CA PHE A 242 -10.74 10.59 2.74
C PHE A 242 -11.38 11.97 2.62
N GLU A 243 -10.62 13.06 2.73
CA GLU A 243 -11.11 14.38 2.31
C GLU A 243 -11.35 14.42 0.79
N ALA A 244 -10.44 13.88 -0.02
CA ALA A 244 -10.66 13.77 -1.46
C ALA A 244 -11.88 12.88 -1.80
N VAL A 245 -12.07 11.76 -1.07
CA VAL A 245 -13.25 10.90 -1.21
C VAL A 245 -14.52 11.68 -0.88
N ARG A 246 -14.54 12.43 0.23
CA ARG A 246 -15.70 13.25 0.63
C ARG A 246 -16.09 14.26 -0.45
N GLN A 247 -15.12 14.89 -1.11
CA GLN A 247 -15.39 15.89 -2.15
C GLN A 247 -15.87 15.29 -3.48
N ARG A 248 -15.59 14.00 -3.72
CA ARG A 248 -15.93 13.26 -4.96
C ARG A 248 -17.26 12.52 -4.89
N GLN A 249 -17.91 12.51 -3.72
CA GLN A 249 -19.25 11.97 -3.51
C GLN A 249 -20.30 13.04 -3.82
#